data_56af32c9e30c8789e57bb71559c4541c
#
_entry.id   56af32c9e30c8789e57bb71559c4541c
#
_cell.length_a   1.000
_cell.length_b   1.000
_cell.length_c   1.000
_cell.angle_alpha   90.00
_cell.angle_beta   90.00
_cell.angle_gamma   90.00
#
_symmetry.space_group_name_H-M   'P 1'
#
loop_
_entity.id
_entity.type
_entity.pdbx_description
1 polymer ?
#
loop_
_entity_poly.entity_id
_entity_poly.type
_entity_poly.pdbx_seq_one_letter_code
_entity_poly.pdbx_strand_id
1 'polypeptide(L)'
;MTLDADAAYQALAARDARFDGRLFVGVTSTGVYCRPICRVRTPQRRNCRFFETPAQAEAAAFRPCLKCRPEIAPGAGLPWSVMDASRTLARQAAQELNAQAASGEAASLAALAARLGVSDRHLRRIFAAEQGVTPMQYLQTRRLLLAKQLLTDSAMPVAQVALAAGFSSLRRFNAAFAEHYRMSPS
;
A
#
# COMPACT_ATOMS: atom_id res chain seq x y z
N MET A 1 -15.32 5.71 -3.55
CA MET A 1 -16.07 6.68 -2.72
C MET A 1 -15.04 7.69 -2.26
N THR A 2 -14.96 8.83 -2.92
CA THR A 2 -14.04 9.90 -2.52
C THR A 2 -14.55 10.47 -1.20
N LEU A 3 -13.90 10.11 -0.10
CA LEU A 3 -14.13 10.78 1.18
C LEU A 3 -13.83 12.28 0.99
N ASP A 4 -14.79 13.11 1.29
CA ASP A 4 -14.53 14.53 1.43
C ASP A 4 -13.40 14.75 2.45
N ALA A 5 -12.49 15.66 2.12
CA ALA A 5 -11.28 15.86 2.91
C ALA A 5 -11.59 16.34 4.35
N ASP A 6 -12.72 17.00 4.57
CA ASP A 6 -13.13 17.44 5.90
C ASP A 6 -13.73 16.27 6.70
N ALA A 7 -14.53 15.40 6.06
CA ALA A 7 -15.01 14.17 6.67
C ALA A 7 -13.86 13.24 7.04
N ALA A 8 -12.83 13.12 6.18
CA ALA A 8 -11.63 12.35 6.46
C ALA A 8 -10.83 12.91 7.65
N TYR A 9 -10.75 14.24 7.78
CA TYR A 9 -10.11 14.86 8.93
C TYR A 9 -10.90 14.66 10.23
N GLN A 10 -12.23 14.70 10.19
CA GLN A 10 -13.06 14.38 11.37
C GLN A 10 -12.85 12.93 11.82
N ALA A 11 -12.80 11.98 10.87
CA ALA A 11 -12.50 10.58 11.18
C ALA A 11 -11.12 10.41 11.84
N LEU A 12 -10.09 11.15 11.38
CA LEU A 12 -8.77 11.18 12.01
C LEU A 12 -8.83 11.78 13.43
N ALA A 13 -9.48 12.92 13.59
CA ALA A 13 -9.56 13.63 14.88
C ALA A 13 -10.29 12.79 15.94
N ALA A 14 -11.35 12.09 15.53
CA ALA A 14 -12.12 11.16 16.36
C ALA A 14 -11.41 9.80 16.56
N ARG A 15 -10.33 9.53 15.85
CA ARG A 15 -9.67 8.20 15.80
C ARG A 15 -10.66 7.08 15.49
N ASP A 16 -11.52 7.32 14.52
CA ASP A 16 -12.63 6.44 14.19
C ASP A 16 -12.14 5.12 13.58
N ALA A 17 -12.29 4.04 14.33
CA ALA A 17 -11.85 2.70 13.92
C ALA A 17 -12.60 2.16 12.71
N ARG A 18 -13.77 2.70 12.36
CA ARG A 18 -14.54 2.29 11.16
C ARG A 18 -13.81 2.63 9.86
N PHE A 19 -12.89 3.59 9.90
CA PHE A 19 -12.07 3.99 8.76
C PHE A 19 -10.69 3.32 8.74
N ASP A 20 -10.38 2.48 9.73
CA ASP A 20 -9.11 1.77 9.78
C ASP A 20 -8.99 0.78 8.61
N GLY A 21 -7.89 0.86 7.88
CA GLY A 21 -7.67 0.12 6.63
C GLY A 21 -8.39 0.68 5.39
N ARG A 22 -9.19 1.74 5.54
CA ARG A 22 -9.90 2.43 4.44
C ARG A 22 -9.46 3.87 4.23
N LEU A 23 -8.83 4.44 5.23
CA LEU A 23 -8.32 5.80 5.24
C LEU A 23 -6.89 5.80 5.76
N PHE A 24 -6.02 6.49 5.06
CA PHE A 24 -4.63 6.72 5.46
C PHE A 24 -4.33 8.21 5.37
N VAL A 25 -3.60 8.72 6.34
CA VAL A 25 -3.36 10.17 6.49
C VAL A 25 -1.88 10.46 6.37
N GLY A 26 -1.46 11.08 5.27
CA GLY A 26 -0.11 11.59 5.07
C GLY A 26 0.06 12.95 5.75
N VAL A 27 1.08 13.08 6.59
CA VAL A 27 1.41 14.31 7.30
C VAL A 27 2.57 15.00 6.59
N THR A 28 2.28 16.08 5.89
CA THR A 28 3.25 16.78 5.02
C THR A 28 4.48 17.33 5.78
N SER A 29 4.29 17.72 7.04
CA SER A 29 5.38 18.25 7.87
C SER A 29 6.41 17.18 8.27
N THR A 30 6.04 15.90 8.24
CA THR A 30 6.91 14.78 8.66
C THR A 30 7.23 13.80 7.55
N GLY A 31 6.50 13.86 6.44
CA GLY A 31 6.59 12.88 5.36
C GLY A 31 6.12 11.47 5.75
N VAL A 32 5.33 11.34 6.82
CA VAL A 32 4.87 10.06 7.36
C VAL A 32 3.38 9.90 7.12
N TYR A 33 2.92 8.70 6.73
CA TYR A 33 1.49 8.40 6.72
C TYR A 33 1.10 7.44 7.84
N CYS A 34 -0.11 7.63 8.37
CA CYS A 34 -0.65 6.95 9.54
C CYS A 34 -2.03 6.38 9.27
N ARG A 35 -2.44 5.43 10.13
CA ARG A 35 -3.84 4.99 10.26
C ARG A 35 -4.65 6.04 11.04
N PRO A 36 -5.98 6.13 10.85
CA PRO A 36 -6.84 7.05 11.61
C PRO A 36 -6.74 6.84 13.12
N ILE A 37 -6.59 5.57 13.55
CA ILE A 37 -6.51 5.17 14.97
C ILE A 37 -5.14 5.42 15.61
N CYS A 38 -4.20 6.03 14.90
CA CYS A 38 -2.86 6.27 15.42
C CYS A 38 -2.88 7.17 16.68
N ARG A 39 -2.16 6.73 17.72
CA ARG A 39 -2.10 7.45 19.01
C ARG A 39 -1.12 8.62 19.06
N VAL A 40 -0.56 9.02 17.90
CA VAL A 40 0.26 10.24 17.82
C VAL A 40 -0.63 11.48 17.97
N ARG A 41 0.01 12.62 18.26
CA ARG A 41 -0.70 13.91 18.27
C ARG A 41 -1.37 14.14 16.92
N THR A 42 -2.65 14.47 16.91
CA THR A 42 -3.40 14.78 15.69
C THR A 42 -2.75 15.95 14.97
N PRO A 43 -2.34 15.78 13.70
CA PRO A 43 -1.74 16.86 12.92
C PRO A 43 -2.77 17.94 12.59
N GLN A 44 -2.30 19.16 12.31
CA GLN A 44 -3.20 20.22 11.84
C GLN A 44 -3.77 19.85 10.46
N ARG A 45 -5.03 20.19 10.21
CA ARG A 45 -5.76 19.89 8.97
C ARG A 45 -4.98 20.26 7.70
N ARG A 46 -4.35 21.45 7.70
CA ARG A 46 -3.54 21.95 6.57
C ARG A 46 -2.33 21.09 6.22
N ASN A 47 -1.87 20.27 7.15
CA ASN A 47 -0.73 19.36 6.97
C ASN A 47 -1.17 17.94 6.64
N CYS A 48 -2.47 17.68 6.44
CA CYS A 48 -3.00 16.36 6.16
C CYS A 48 -3.33 16.19 4.68
N ARG A 49 -2.86 15.08 4.11
CA ARG A 49 -3.33 14.55 2.82
C ARG A 49 -3.95 13.18 3.09
N PHE A 50 -5.05 12.88 2.41
CA PHE A 50 -5.83 11.68 2.66
C PHE A 50 -5.72 10.72 1.48
N PHE A 51 -5.64 9.41 1.79
CA PHE A 51 -5.44 8.35 0.83
C PHE A 51 -6.35 7.17 1.20
N GLU A 52 -6.84 6.45 0.20
CA GLU A 52 -7.67 5.26 0.40
C GLU A 52 -6.82 3.98 0.55
N THR A 53 -5.56 4.03 0.09
CA THR A 53 -4.64 2.90 0.15
C THR A 53 -3.24 3.32 0.60
N PRO A 54 -2.48 2.41 1.25
CA PRO A 54 -1.06 2.63 1.51
C PRO A 54 -0.26 2.93 0.24
N ALA A 55 -0.58 2.25 -0.87
CA ALA A 55 0.10 2.44 -2.14
C ALA A 55 -0.02 3.88 -2.67
N GLN A 56 -1.19 4.52 -2.52
CA GLN A 56 -1.37 5.93 -2.89
C GLN A 56 -0.51 6.86 -2.02
N ALA A 57 -0.46 6.61 -0.70
CA ALA A 57 0.34 7.41 0.21
C ALA A 57 1.83 7.30 -0.12
N GLU A 58 2.30 6.08 -0.40
CA GLU A 58 3.69 5.83 -0.75
C GLU A 58 4.06 6.37 -2.14
N ALA A 59 3.17 6.26 -3.13
CA ALA A 59 3.35 6.92 -4.43
C ALA A 59 3.44 8.45 -4.32
N ALA A 60 2.81 9.03 -3.28
CA ALA A 60 2.91 10.45 -2.94
C ALA A 60 4.13 10.78 -2.05
N ALA A 61 5.12 9.87 -1.97
CA ALA A 61 6.37 10.00 -1.22
C ALA A 61 6.21 10.11 0.32
N PHE A 62 5.12 9.58 0.89
CA PHE A 62 5.01 9.41 2.33
C PHE A 62 5.56 8.05 2.76
N ARG A 63 6.27 7.98 3.86
CA ARG A 63 6.76 6.74 4.48
C ARG A 63 5.80 6.25 5.57
N PRO A 64 5.68 4.93 5.78
CA PRO A 64 4.80 4.39 6.80
C PRO A 64 5.25 4.75 8.23
N CYS A 65 4.27 4.99 9.10
CA CYS A 65 4.49 5.26 10.51
C CYS A 65 4.95 3.99 11.24
N LEU A 66 6.08 4.07 11.96
CA LEU A 66 6.60 2.95 12.77
C LEU A 66 5.69 2.61 13.96
N LYS A 67 4.89 3.56 14.45
CA LYS A 67 4.08 3.40 15.65
C LYS A 67 2.75 2.70 15.39
N CYS A 68 2.01 3.11 14.34
CA CYS A 68 0.72 2.50 14.01
C CYS A 68 0.81 1.43 12.92
N ARG A 69 1.96 1.30 12.26
CA ARG A 69 2.24 0.27 11.28
C ARG A 69 1.11 0.11 10.24
N PRO A 70 0.91 1.11 9.37
CA PRO A 70 -0.19 1.09 8.41
C PRO A 70 -0.11 -0.06 7.42
N GLU A 71 1.05 -0.70 7.28
CA GLU A 71 1.28 -1.90 6.47
C GLU A 71 0.52 -3.14 6.96
N ILE A 72 0.15 -3.18 8.23
CA ILE A 72 -0.65 -4.27 8.84
C ILE A 72 -2.09 -3.84 9.14
N ALA A 73 -2.53 -2.71 8.58
CA ALA A 73 -3.91 -2.29 8.72
C ALA A 73 -4.86 -3.38 8.17
N PRO A 74 -6.02 -3.62 8.81
CA PRO A 74 -7.01 -4.55 8.29
C PRO A 74 -7.39 -4.13 6.87
N GLY A 75 -7.48 -5.09 5.96
CA GLY A 75 -8.00 -4.84 4.62
C GLY A 75 -9.42 -4.29 4.70
N ALA A 76 -9.76 -3.36 3.85
CA ALA A 76 -11.14 -2.91 3.72
C ALA A 76 -12.02 -4.12 3.41
N GLY A 77 -12.83 -4.53 4.36
CA GLY A 77 -13.86 -5.54 4.12
C GLY A 77 -14.71 -5.08 2.95
N LEU A 78 -14.72 -5.86 1.89
CA LEU A 78 -15.33 -5.46 0.63
C LEU A 78 -16.85 -5.52 0.74
N PRO A 79 -17.59 -4.40 0.60
CA PRO A 79 -19.00 -4.53 0.27
C PRO A 79 -19.08 -5.10 -1.15
N TRP A 80 -19.64 -6.28 -1.26
CA TRP A 80 -19.93 -6.92 -2.54
C TRP A 80 -20.90 -6.04 -3.34
N SER A 81 -20.42 -5.39 -4.37
CA SER A 81 -21.28 -4.85 -5.41
C SER A 81 -21.18 -5.75 -6.64
N VAL A 82 -22.20 -6.52 -6.89
CA VAL A 82 -22.34 -7.38 -8.08
C VAL A 82 -22.39 -6.56 -9.37
N MET A 83 -22.54 -5.24 -9.27
CA MET A 83 -22.83 -4.34 -10.39
C MET A 83 -21.59 -3.69 -11.03
N ASP A 84 -20.39 -3.85 -10.46
CA ASP A 84 -19.17 -3.25 -11.01
C ASP A 84 -18.08 -4.28 -11.28
N ALA A 85 -18.17 -4.91 -12.46
CA ALA A 85 -17.22 -5.93 -12.91
C ALA A 85 -15.77 -5.42 -12.94
N SER A 86 -15.55 -4.17 -13.34
CA SER A 86 -14.21 -3.56 -13.38
C SER A 86 -13.61 -3.42 -11.99
N ARG A 87 -14.43 -2.99 -11.02
CA ARG A 87 -14.02 -2.86 -9.63
C ARG A 87 -13.72 -4.22 -9.01
N THR A 88 -14.57 -5.22 -9.28
CA THR A 88 -14.35 -6.60 -8.81
C THR A 88 -13.04 -7.17 -9.36
N LEU A 89 -12.78 -7.02 -10.67
CA LEU A 89 -11.54 -7.46 -11.30
C LEU A 89 -10.31 -6.75 -10.74
N ALA A 90 -10.38 -5.44 -10.51
CA ALA A 90 -9.27 -4.69 -9.91
C ALA A 90 -8.97 -5.15 -8.48
N ARG A 91 -9.99 -5.51 -7.70
CA ARG A 91 -9.84 -6.06 -6.34
C ARG A 91 -9.26 -7.46 -6.37
N GLN A 92 -9.73 -8.34 -7.26
CA GLN A 92 -9.14 -9.66 -7.46
C GLN A 92 -7.66 -9.55 -7.85
N ALA A 93 -7.33 -8.64 -8.76
CA ALA A 93 -5.94 -8.37 -9.12
C ALA A 93 -5.11 -7.91 -7.91
N ALA A 94 -5.65 -7.05 -7.06
CA ALA A 94 -4.96 -6.60 -5.85
C ALA A 94 -4.73 -7.76 -4.85
N GLN A 95 -5.71 -8.65 -4.69
CA GLN A 95 -5.55 -9.85 -3.85
C GLN A 95 -4.45 -10.78 -4.38
N GLU A 96 -4.44 -11.04 -5.69
CA GLU A 96 -3.40 -11.85 -6.34
C GLU A 96 -2.00 -11.21 -6.18
N LEU A 97 -1.89 -9.89 -6.38
CA LEU A 97 -0.63 -9.18 -6.18
C LEU A 97 -0.16 -9.20 -4.72
N ASN A 98 -1.08 -9.17 -3.76
CA ASN A 98 -0.76 -9.34 -2.35
C ASN A 98 -0.22 -10.76 -2.06
N ALA A 99 -0.84 -11.79 -2.62
CA ALA A 99 -0.38 -13.17 -2.49
C ALA A 99 1.02 -13.35 -3.12
N GLN A 100 1.25 -12.80 -4.32
CA GLN A 100 2.56 -12.81 -4.98
C GLN A 100 3.63 -12.01 -4.21
N ALA A 101 3.25 -10.93 -3.54
CA ALA A 101 4.18 -10.22 -2.67
C ALA A 101 4.59 -11.07 -1.47
N ALA A 102 3.66 -11.84 -0.90
CA ALA A 102 3.91 -12.71 0.25
C ALA A 102 4.71 -13.96 -0.11
N SER A 103 4.49 -14.53 -1.32
CA SER A 103 5.22 -15.73 -1.78
C SER A 103 6.64 -15.45 -2.29
N GLY A 104 6.97 -14.18 -2.55
CA GLY A 104 8.25 -13.81 -3.17
C GLY A 104 8.39 -14.19 -4.65
N GLU A 105 7.34 -14.70 -5.28
CA GLU A 105 7.36 -15.14 -6.67
C GLU A 105 7.54 -13.98 -7.67
N ALA A 106 8.14 -14.31 -8.80
CA ALA A 106 8.25 -13.36 -9.91
C ALA A 106 6.85 -13.03 -10.45
N ALA A 107 6.49 -11.76 -10.42
CA ALA A 107 5.20 -11.30 -10.89
C ALA A 107 5.24 -11.03 -12.39
N SER A 108 4.27 -11.60 -13.11
CA SER A 108 3.98 -11.28 -14.50
C SER A 108 2.59 -10.67 -14.61
N LEU A 109 2.52 -9.40 -15.01
CA LEU A 109 1.24 -8.74 -15.20
C LEU A 109 0.43 -9.38 -16.33
N ALA A 110 1.12 -9.86 -17.39
CA ALA A 110 0.48 -10.56 -18.49
C ALA A 110 -0.16 -11.89 -18.02
N ALA A 111 0.55 -12.66 -17.17
CA ALA A 111 -0.01 -13.88 -16.59
C ALA A 111 -1.20 -13.58 -15.66
N LEU A 112 -1.13 -12.51 -14.87
CA LEU A 112 -2.23 -12.07 -14.02
C LEU A 112 -3.45 -11.68 -14.87
N ALA A 113 -3.26 -10.89 -15.90
CA ALA A 113 -4.33 -10.47 -16.81
C ALA A 113 -4.98 -11.67 -17.51
N ALA A 114 -4.17 -12.63 -17.97
CA ALA A 114 -4.67 -13.88 -18.57
C ALA A 114 -5.53 -14.71 -17.59
N ARG A 115 -5.11 -14.86 -16.33
CA ARG A 115 -5.91 -15.55 -15.31
C ARG A 115 -7.24 -14.85 -15.01
N LEU A 116 -7.27 -13.54 -15.07
CA LEU A 116 -8.46 -12.73 -14.86
C LEU A 116 -9.34 -12.60 -16.13
N GLY A 117 -8.92 -13.21 -17.25
CA GLY A 117 -9.68 -13.18 -18.52
C GLY A 117 -9.71 -11.79 -19.18
N VAL A 118 -8.72 -10.94 -18.94
CA VAL A 118 -8.67 -9.58 -19.48
C VAL A 118 -7.33 -9.31 -20.15
N SER A 119 -7.26 -8.27 -21.00
CA SER A 119 -5.98 -7.81 -21.54
C SER A 119 -5.16 -7.04 -20.50
N ASP A 120 -3.82 -7.07 -20.64
CA ASP A 120 -2.89 -6.30 -19.81
C ASP A 120 -3.24 -4.80 -19.80
N ARG A 121 -3.57 -4.23 -20.96
CA ARG A 121 -3.99 -2.82 -21.09
C ARG A 121 -5.27 -2.54 -20.29
N HIS A 122 -6.26 -3.43 -20.36
CA HIS A 122 -7.51 -3.28 -19.64
C HIS A 122 -7.27 -3.36 -18.12
N LEU A 123 -6.51 -4.37 -17.69
CA LEU A 123 -6.16 -4.55 -16.28
C LEU A 123 -5.44 -3.31 -15.71
N ARG A 124 -4.44 -2.76 -16.42
CA ARG A 124 -3.75 -1.52 -15.98
C ARG A 124 -4.72 -0.37 -15.78
N ARG A 125 -5.63 -0.18 -16.73
CA ARG A 125 -6.60 0.92 -16.72
C ARG A 125 -7.57 0.81 -15.54
N ILE A 126 -8.20 -0.35 -15.34
CA ILE A 126 -9.18 -0.54 -14.25
C ILE A 126 -8.50 -0.53 -12.89
N PHE A 127 -7.30 -1.11 -12.80
CA PHE A 127 -6.52 -1.15 -11.57
C PHE A 127 -6.08 0.26 -11.14
N ALA A 128 -5.55 1.06 -12.07
CA ALA A 128 -5.17 2.44 -11.78
C ALA A 128 -6.37 3.31 -11.41
N ALA A 129 -7.53 3.09 -12.03
CA ALA A 129 -8.77 3.79 -11.68
C ALA A 129 -9.27 3.46 -10.26
N GLU A 130 -9.13 2.21 -9.83
CA GLU A 130 -9.62 1.76 -8.51
C GLU A 130 -8.59 1.96 -7.39
N GLN A 131 -7.30 1.69 -7.66
CA GLN A 131 -6.24 1.71 -6.66
C GLN A 131 -5.43 3.02 -6.65
N GLY A 132 -5.58 3.86 -7.67
CA GLY A 132 -4.84 5.12 -7.80
C GLY A 132 -3.37 4.96 -8.20
N VAL A 133 -2.91 3.73 -8.45
CA VAL A 133 -1.53 3.39 -8.84
C VAL A 133 -1.55 2.23 -9.83
N THR A 134 -0.45 2.04 -10.57
CA THR A 134 -0.34 0.89 -11.47
C THR A 134 -0.18 -0.42 -10.70
N PRO A 135 -0.55 -1.59 -11.29
CA PRO A 135 -0.35 -2.89 -10.65
C PRO A 135 1.08 -3.15 -10.18
N MET A 136 2.07 -2.74 -10.97
CA MET A 136 3.48 -2.96 -10.63
C MET A 136 3.96 -2.03 -9.50
N GLN A 137 3.50 -0.78 -9.46
CA GLN A 137 3.75 0.12 -8.32
C GLN A 137 3.10 -0.41 -7.05
N TYR A 138 1.88 -0.92 -7.15
CA TYR A 138 1.18 -1.55 -6.04
C TYR A 138 1.98 -2.74 -5.49
N LEU A 139 2.41 -3.67 -6.36
CA LEU A 139 3.22 -4.82 -5.96
C LEU A 139 4.55 -4.39 -5.32
N GLN A 140 5.24 -3.42 -5.92
CA GLN A 140 6.50 -2.91 -5.36
C GLN A 140 6.29 -2.34 -3.94
N THR A 141 5.23 -1.56 -3.75
CA THR A 141 4.86 -1.05 -2.42
C THR A 141 4.61 -2.18 -1.42
N ARG A 142 3.85 -3.21 -1.83
CA ARG A 142 3.57 -4.37 -0.96
C ARG A 142 4.85 -5.12 -0.56
N ARG A 143 5.77 -5.32 -1.51
CA ARG A 143 7.08 -5.93 -1.25
C ARG A 143 7.96 -5.11 -0.30
N LEU A 144 7.97 -3.79 -0.49
CA LEU A 144 8.72 -2.90 0.40
C LEU A 144 8.13 -2.86 1.82
N LEU A 145 6.79 -2.90 1.95
CA LEU A 145 6.12 -2.99 3.24
C LEU A 145 6.42 -4.31 3.95
N LEU A 146 6.42 -5.44 3.23
CA LEU A 146 6.83 -6.73 3.75
C LEU A 146 8.28 -6.71 4.19
N ALA A 147 9.18 -6.18 3.36
CA ALA A 147 10.60 -6.06 3.71
C ALA A 147 10.80 -5.23 4.98
N LYS A 148 10.11 -4.08 5.09
CA LYS A 148 10.14 -3.25 6.29
C LYS A 148 9.67 -4.02 7.53
N GLN A 149 8.59 -4.78 7.40
CA GLN A 149 8.08 -5.63 8.47
C GLN A 149 9.13 -6.66 8.91
N LEU A 150 9.74 -7.38 7.96
CA LEU A 150 10.78 -8.36 8.24
C LEU A 150 12.01 -7.75 8.90
N LEU A 151 12.45 -6.58 8.45
CA LEU A 151 13.55 -5.83 9.06
C LEU A 151 13.25 -5.37 10.49
N THR A 152 11.99 -5.12 10.82
CA THR A 152 11.59 -4.65 12.16
C THR A 152 11.32 -5.79 13.13
N ASP A 153 10.73 -6.88 12.64
CA ASP A 153 10.17 -7.95 13.49
C ASP A 153 11.04 -9.21 13.53
N SER A 154 12.12 -9.25 12.75
CA SER A 154 13.01 -10.43 12.70
C SER A 154 14.48 -10.04 12.74
N ALA A 155 15.34 -11.01 13.07
CA ALA A 155 16.79 -10.90 12.99
C ALA A 155 17.33 -11.36 11.63
N MET A 156 16.52 -11.40 10.57
CA MET A 156 16.94 -11.85 9.25
C MET A 156 17.98 -10.92 8.64
N PRO A 157 19.06 -11.43 8.05
CA PRO A 157 20.00 -10.64 7.27
C PRO A 157 19.30 -9.91 6.11
N VAL A 158 19.71 -8.68 5.83
CA VAL A 158 19.10 -7.82 4.78
C VAL A 158 19.01 -8.54 3.43
N ALA A 159 20.02 -9.35 3.07
CA ALA A 159 19.99 -10.14 1.84
C ALA A 159 18.84 -11.17 1.81
N GLN A 160 18.57 -11.81 2.93
CA GLN A 160 17.45 -12.76 3.05
C GLN A 160 16.11 -12.03 3.04
N VAL A 161 16.02 -10.88 3.71
CA VAL A 161 14.83 -10.03 3.65
C VAL A 161 14.50 -9.60 2.22
N ALA A 162 15.52 -9.20 1.44
CA ALA A 162 15.34 -8.84 0.04
C ALA A 162 14.72 -9.97 -0.78
N LEU A 163 15.24 -11.20 -0.62
CA LEU A 163 14.71 -12.39 -1.31
C LEU A 163 13.30 -12.74 -0.83
N ALA A 164 13.08 -12.79 0.48
CA ALA A 164 11.79 -13.11 1.08
C ALA A 164 10.70 -12.09 0.66
N ALA A 165 11.09 -10.82 0.46
CA ALA A 165 10.19 -9.79 -0.06
C ALA A 165 10.03 -9.83 -1.59
N GLY A 166 10.57 -10.83 -2.29
CA GLY A 166 10.39 -11.05 -3.72
C GLY A 166 11.23 -10.19 -4.64
N PHE A 167 12.33 -9.62 -4.13
CA PHE A 167 13.30 -8.93 -4.99
C PHE A 167 14.30 -9.92 -5.61
N SER A 168 14.54 -9.77 -6.91
CA SER A 168 15.45 -10.65 -7.64
C SER A 168 16.93 -10.42 -7.32
N SER A 169 17.27 -9.34 -6.62
CA SER A 169 18.63 -9.07 -6.16
C SER A 169 18.66 -8.04 -5.04
N LEU A 170 19.67 -8.14 -4.17
CA LEU A 170 19.92 -7.16 -3.10
C LEU A 170 20.12 -5.75 -3.66
N ARG A 171 20.78 -5.61 -4.83
CA ARG A 171 20.98 -4.30 -5.48
C ARG A 171 19.66 -3.63 -5.83
N ARG A 172 18.71 -4.38 -6.43
CA ARG A 172 17.37 -3.86 -6.76
C ARG A 172 16.57 -3.51 -5.52
N PHE A 173 16.67 -4.34 -4.50
CA PHE A 173 16.05 -4.06 -3.21
C PHE A 173 16.57 -2.77 -2.60
N ASN A 174 17.89 -2.62 -2.45
CA ASN A 174 18.49 -1.43 -1.86
C ASN A 174 18.12 -0.16 -2.63
N ALA A 175 18.15 -0.22 -3.96
CA ALA A 175 17.75 0.92 -4.80
C ALA A 175 16.27 1.31 -4.56
N ALA A 176 15.36 0.34 -4.63
CA ALA A 176 13.93 0.58 -4.42
C ALA A 176 13.63 1.06 -2.99
N PHE A 177 14.31 0.49 -2.00
CA PHE A 177 14.13 0.85 -0.59
C PHE A 177 14.62 2.29 -0.33
N ALA A 178 15.82 2.63 -0.81
CA ALA A 178 16.39 3.97 -0.67
C ALA A 178 15.58 5.03 -1.43
N GLU A 179 15.10 4.73 -2.64
CA GLU A 179 14.23 5.61 -3.41
C GLU A 179 12.93 5.91 -2.65
N HIS A 180 12.34 4.90 -2.04
CA HIS A 180 11.01 4.96 -1.44
C HIS A 180 11.03 5.55 -0.01
N TYR A 181 11.97 5.12 0.81
CA TYR A 181 12.06 5.52 2.22
C TYR A 181 13.10 6.60 2.51
N ARG A 182 13.92 6.97 1.52
CA ARG A 182 15.02 7.94 1.66
C ARG A 182 16.04 7.55 2.73
N MET A 183 16.21 6.24 2.93
CA MET A 183 17.14 5.64 3.89
C MET A 183 17.60 4.28 3.42
N SER A 184 18.73 3.77 3.95
CA SER A 184 19.17 2.41 3.66
C SER A 184 18.35 1.39 4.46
N PRO A 185 18.23 0.12 4.00
CA PRO A 185 17.53 -0.93 4.71
C PRO A 185 18.30 -1.51 5.90
N SER A 186 19.50 -1.01 6.19
CA SER A 186 20.37 -1.42 7.32
C SER A 186 20.19 -0.50 8.52
#